data_c73a5acd3198cdccac2f0423c2318bc0
#
_entry.id   c73a5acd3198cdccac2f0423c2318bc0
#
_cell.length_a   1.000
_cell.length_b   1.000
_cell.length_c   1.000
_cell.angle_alpha   90.00
_cell.angle_beta   90.00
_cell.angle_gamma   90.00
#
_symmetry.space_group_name_H-M   'P 1'
#
loop_
_entity.id
_entity.type
_entity.pdbx_description
1 polymer ?
#
loop_
_entity_poly.entity_id
_entity_poly.type
_entity_poly.pdbx_seq_one_letter_code
_entity_poly.pdbx_strand_id
1 'polypeptide(L)'
;MTRLTPCLWYHAHAVEAARFYVDHIPDSAIDRVSDQNADSPAGAAGSVKTVEFTLAGTPVYAFSAPGPDSFNLALSLMIECDSQDEVDRLWSVLSRGGMTMECGWVRDRWGVNWQIIPPGMLDLMAARDREAAGRAAAAMLTMTRLDGAAIRRAFDGS
;
A
#
# COMPACT_ATOMS: atom_id res chain seq x y z
N MET A 1 -23.70 13.09 -2.01
CA MET A 1 -23.13 11.79 -1.56
C MET A 1 -21.91 12.07 -0.73
N THR A 2 -21.82 11.49 0.48
CA THR A 2 -20.62 11.56 1.33
C THR A 2 -19.57 10.62 0.73
N ARG A 3 -18.30 11.06 0.64
CA ARG A 3 -17.18 10.27 0.15
C ARG A 3 -16.07 10.28 1.21
N LEU A 4 -15.48 9.13 1.49
CA LEU A 4 -14.24 9.02 2.25
C LEU A 4 -13.07 8.90 1.26
N THR A 5 -12.04 9.72 1.45
CA THR A 5 -10.82 9.68 0.63
C THR A 5 -9.63 9.65 1.56
N PRO A 6 -8.78 8.61 1.52
CA PRO A 6 -7.51 8.60 2.24
C PRO A 6 -6.65 9.80 1.83
N CYS A 7 -6.01 10.43 2.80
CA CYS A 7 -5.11 11.56 2.57
C CYS A 7 -3.71 11.23 3.07
N LEU A 8 -2.72 11.31 2.18
CA LEU A 8 -1.32 11.03 2.49
C LEU A 8 -0.54 12.35 2.55
N TRP A 9 0.04 12.65 3.69
CA TRP A 9 0.87 13.84 3.89
C TRP A 9 2.35 13.46 3.82
N TYR A 10 3.01 13.88 2.76
CA TYR A 10 4.44 13.72 2.55
C TYR A 10 5.19 14.99 2.97
N HIS A 11 6.39 14.84 3.52
CA HIS A 11 7.30 16.00 3.70
C HIS A 11 7.67 16.62 2.36
N ALA A 12 7.88 15.77 1.34
CA ALA A 12 8.18 16.14 -0.03
C ALA A 12 7.78 14.99 -0.96
N HIS A 13 7.76 15.26 -2.28
CA HIS A 13 7.63 14.24 -3.32
C HIS A 13 6.26 13.51 -3.43
N ALA A 14 5.15 14.07 -2.91
CA ALA A 14 3.81 13.45 -3.04
C ALA A 14 3.46 13.15 -4.50
N VAL A 15 3.73 14.08 -5.41
CA VAL A 15 3.45 13.91 -6.85
C VAL A 15 4.33 12.82 -7.46
N GLU A 16 5.60 12.75 -7.09
CA GLU A 16 6.54 11.72 -7.56
C GLU A 16 6.10 10.33 -7.05
N ALA A 17 5.74 10.23 -5.76
CA ALA A 17 5.21 9.01 -5.19
C ALA A 17 3.92 8.54 -5.87
N ALA A 18 2.95 9.45 -6.07
CA ALA A 18 1.70 9.14 -6.75
C ALA A 18 1.94 8.64 -8.19
N ARG A 19 2.82 9.30 -8.96
CA ARG A 19 3.18 8.86 -10.31
C ARG A 19 3.80 7.47 -10.29
N PHE A 20 4.73 7.22 -9.37
CA PHE A 20 5.34 5.91 -9.23
C PHE A 20 4.29 4.82 -8.93
N TYR A 21 3.31 5.09 -8.06
CA TYR A 21 2.27 4.12 -7.74
C TYR A 21 1.39 3.84 -8.95
N VAL A 22 0.91 4.87 -9.67
CA VAL A 22 0.03 4.67 -10.82
C VAL A 22 0.74 3.99 -11.99
N ASP A 23 2.05 4.14 -12.12
CA ASP A 23 2.85 3.46 -13.15
C ASP A 23 3.00 1.95 -12.87
N HIS A 24 2.80 1.52 -11.63
CA HIS A 24 3.08 0.14 -11.23
C HIS A 24 1.87 -0.63 -10.69
N ILE A 25 0.82 0.04 -10.24
CA ILE A 25 -0.38 -0.59 -9.67
C ILE A 25 -1.51 -0.51 -10.72
N PRO A 26 -2.11 -1.65 -11.09
CA PRO A 26 -3.23 -1.67 -12.03
C PRO A 26 -4.42 -0.79 -11.60
N ASP A 27 -5.26 -0.39 -12.55
CA ASP A 27 -6.44 0.45 -12.33
C ASP A 27 -6.16 1.74 -11.57
N SER A 28 -5.02 2.36 -11.89
CA SER A 28 -4.52 3.56 -11.24
C SER A 28 -4.24 4.66 -12.26
N ALA A 29 -4.51 5.92 -11.86
CA ALA A 29 -4.29 7.09 -12.70
C ALA A 29 -4.10 8.35 -11.87
N ILE A 30 -3.34 9.32 -12.39
CA ILE A 30 -3.32 10.68 -11.85
C ILE A 30 -4.56 11.42 -12.34
N ASP A 31 -5.38 11.89 -11.44
CA ASP A 31 -6.60 12.64 -11.76
C ASP A 31 -6.31 14.13 -11.88
N ARG A 32 -5.56 14.70 -10.92
CA ARG A 32 -5.22 16.13 -10.92
C ARG A 32 -3.96 16.40 -10.09
N VAL A 33 -3.11 17.29 -10.57
CA VAL A 33 -2.01 17.91 -9.80
C VAL A 33 -2.27 19.41 -9.72
N SER A 34 -2.15 19.98 -8.53
CA SER A 34 -2.42 21.40 -8.29
C SER A 34 -1.40 21.99 -7.31
N ASP A 35 -1.23 23.29 -7.39
CA ASP A 35 -0.54 24.09 -6.39
C ASP A 35 -1.56 24.72 -5.45
N GLN A 36 -1.20 24.84 -4.19
CA GLN A 36 -2.01 25.61 -3.24
C GLN A 36 -1.97 27.11 -3.60
N ASN A 37 -3.14 27.72 -3.74
CA ASN A 37 -3.25 29.09 -4.25
C ASN A 37 -3.24 30.19 -3.17
N ALA A 38 -3.09 29.81 -1.91
CA ALA A 38 -3.07 30.72 -0.77
C ALA A 38 -2.04 30.29 0.28
N ASP A 39 -1.57 31.25 1.07
CA ASP A 39 -0.75 30.93 2.24
C ASP A 39 -1.54 30.08 3.24
N SER A 40 -0.85 29.15 3.87
CA SER A 40 -1.41 28.29 4.91
C SER A 40 -0.34 27.93 5.94
N PRO A 41 -0.72 27.30 7.07
CA PRO A 41 0.26 26.76 8.01
C PRO A 41 1.25 25.76 7.39
N ALA A 42 0.89 25.14 6.26
CA ALA A 42 1.72 24.19 5.52
C ALA A 42 2.74 24.87 4.57
N GLY A 43 2.60 26.16 4.30
CA GLY A 43 3.52 26.91 3.45
C GLY A 43 2.87 28.07 2.69
N ALA A 44 3.70 28.85 2.00
CA ALA A 44 3.27 29.95 1.16
C ALA A 44 2.50 29.45 -0.08
N ALA A 45 1.73 30.34 -0.70
CA ALA A 45 1.06 30.07 -1.97
C ALA A 45 2.05 29.52 -3.02
N GLY A 46 1.67 28.43 -3.69
CA GLY A 46 2.49 27.74 -4.68
C GLY A 46 3.58 26.81 -4.12
N SER A 47 3.84 26.82 -2.82
CA SER A 47 4.87 25.94 -2.20
C SER A 47 4.34 24.53 -1.88
N VAL A 48 3.05 24.37 -1.69
CA VAL A 48 2.40 23.10 -1.39
C VAL A 48 1.85 22.49 -2.67
N LYS A 49 2.37 21.32 -3.03
CA LYS A 49 1.89 20.52 -4.17
C LYS A 49 0.86 19.52 -3.68
N THR A 50 -0.28 19.48 -4.37
CA THR A 50 -1.34 18.49 -4.12
C THR A 50 -1.51 17.59 -5.32
N VAL A 51 -1.89 16.33 -5.08
CA VAL A 51 -2.21 15.38 -6.13
C VAL A 51 -3.44 14.56 -5.72
N GLU A 52 -4.40 14.53 -6.64
CA GLU A 52 -5.54 13.61 -6.59
C GLU A 52 -5.27 12.50 -7.59
N PHE A 53 -5.43 11.27 -7.16
CA PHE A 53 -5.19 10.11 -7.99
C PHE A 53 -6.08 8.95 -7.57
N THR A 54 -6.33 8.06 -8.52
CA THR A 54 -6.97 6.78 -8.28
C THR A 54 -5.89 5.72 -8.13
N LEU A 55 -5.99 4.87 -7.12
CA LEU A 55 -5.05 3.80 -6.81
C LEU A 55 -5.81 2.49 -6.65
N ALA A 56 -5.61 1.52 -7.55
CA ALA A 56 -6.37 0.28 -7.61
C ALA A 56 -7.89 0.54 -7.50
N GLY A 57 -8.41 1.49 -8.28
CA GLY A 57 -9.81 1.90 -8.27
C GLY A 57 -10.23 2.76 -7.08
N THR A 58 -9.38 3.01 -6.09
CA THR A 58 -9.67 3.80 -4.89
C THR A 58 -9.18 5.24 -5.04
N PRO A 59 -10.02 6.26 -4.88
CA PRO A 59 -9.58 7.66 -4.87
C PRO A 59 -8.68 7.95 -3.67
N VAL A 60 -7.56 8.61 -3.92
CA VAL A 60 -6.57 9.02 -2.91
C VAL A 60 -6.23 10.49 -3.13
N TYR A 61 -6.01 11.19 -2.04
CA TYR A 61 -5.48 12.55 -2.04
C TYR A 61 -4.10 12.55 -1.39
N ALA A 62 -3.15 13.27 -1.95
CA ALA A 62 -1.87 13.46 -1.30
C ALA A 62 -1.36 14.90 -1.47
N PHE A 63 -0.50 15.33 -0.56
CA PHE A 63 0.18 16.60 -0.67
C PHE A 63 1.58 16.57 -0.06
N SER A 64 2.42 17.50 -0.49
CA SER A 64 3.76 17.72 0.04
C SER A 64 3.79 19.02 0.82
N ALA A 65 4.13 18.93 2.10
CA ALA A 65 4.37 20.09 2.96
C ALA A 65 5.30 19.72 4.12
N PRO A 66 6.05 20.65 4.70
CA PRO A 66 6.73 20.42 5.95
C PRO A 66 5.75 19.91 6.99
N GLY A 67 6.03 18.80 7.61
CA GLY A 67 5.13 18.14 8.55
C GLY A 67 5.88 17.60 9.76
N PRO A 68 5.16 17.39 10.88
CA PRO A 68 5.77 16.95 12.13
C PRO A 68 6.17 15.47 12.11
N ASP A 69 5.44 14.62 11.36
CA ASP A 69 5.56 13.18 11.49
C ASP A 69 5.85 12.50 10.14
N SER A 70 6.51 11.36 10.22
CA SER A 70 6.64 10.41 9.11
C SER A 70 5.54 9.35 9.20
N PHE A 71 5.28 8.65 8.09
CA PHE A 71 4.40 7.49 8.08
C PHE A 71 4.89 6.43 9.07
N ASN A 72 3.95 5.76 9.74
CA ASN A 72 4.24 4.72 10.71
C ASN A 72 3.37 3.48 10.45
N LEU A 73 3.58 2.40 11.21
CA LEU A 73 2.88 1.13 11.02
C LEU A 73 1.41 1.12 11.48
N ALA A 74 0.91 2.21 12.05
CA ALA A 74 -0.51 2.32 12.44
C ALA A 74 -1.44 2.43 11.22
N LEU A 75 -0.89 2.80 10.05
CA LEU A 75 -1.60 2.83 8.77
C LEU A 75 -0.77 2.13 7.71
N SER A 76 -1.43 1.34 6.90
CA SER A 76 -0.87 0.72 5.70
C SER A 76 -1.89 0.70 4.57
N LEU A 77 -1.39 0.66 3.35
CA LEU A 77 -2.19 0.39 2.16
C LEU A 77 -2.09 -1.10 1.84
N MET A 78 -3.22 -1.80 1.80
CA MET A 78 -3.28 -3.22 1.51
C MET A 78 -3.69 -3.40 0.05
N ILE A 79 -2.93 -4.21 -0.69
CA ILE A 79 -3.25 -4.62 -2.06
C ILE A 79 -3.41 -6.14 -2.06
N GLU A 80 -4.60 -6.63 -2.39
CA GLU A 80 -4.83 -8.02 -2.73
C GLU A 80 -4.57 -8.19 -4.23
N CYS A 81 -3.54 -8.95 -4.56
CA CYS A 81 -3.10 -9.17 -5.93
C CYS A 81 -3.94 -10.26 -6.61
N ASP A 82 -4.06 -10.20 -7.93
CA ASP A 82 -4.80 -11.20 -8.72
C ASP A 82 -3.99 -12.49 -8.96
N SER A 83 -2.67 -12.44 -8.76
CA SER A 83 -1.77 -13.57 -8.99
C SER A 83 -0.51 -13.49 -8.11
N GLN A 84 0.21 -14.63 -8.00
CA GLN A 84 1.53 -14.67 -7.35
C GLN A 84 2.56 -13.83 -8.12
N ASP A 85 2.50 -13.85 -9.45
CA ASP A 85 3.41 -13.04 -10.28
C ASP A 85 3.24 -11.55 -9.98
N GLU A 86 2.03 -11.11 -9.72
CA GLU A 86 1.76 -9.73 -9.33
C GLU A 86 2.30 -9.43 -7.92
N VAL A 87 2.11 -10.32 -6.95
CA VAL A 87 2.73 -10.22 -5.63
C VAL A 87 4.24 -10.03 -5.76
N ASP A 88 4.90 -10.88 -6.56
CA ASP A 88 6.35 -10.86 -6.74
C ASP A 88 6.82 -9.57 -7.42
N ARG A 89 6.08 -9.10 -8.41
CA ARG A 89 6.35 -7.86 -9.12
C ARG A 89 6.21 -6.64 -8.20
N LEU A 90 5.06 -6.50 -7.52
CA LEU A 90 4.80 -5.37 -6.62
C LEU A 90 5.77 -5.38 -5.44
N TRP A 91 6.07 -6.56 -4.88
CA TRP A 91 7.09 -6.72 -3.86
C TRP A 91 8.43 -6.14 -4.30
N SER A 92 8.91 -6.55 -5.48
CA SER A 92 10.18 -6.09 -6.03
C SER A 92 10.20 -4.58 -6.28
N VAL A 93 9.09 -4.02 -6.78
CA VAL A 93 8.99 -2.60 -7.13
C VAL A 93 8.89 -1.73 -5.88
N LEU A 94 7.99 -2.04 -4.96
CA LEU A 94 7.71 -1.21 -3.78
C LEU A 94 8.85 -1.28 -2.74
N SER A 95 9.56 -2.41 -2.66
CA SER A 95 10.70 -2.53 -1.75
C SER A 95 11.97 -1.79 -2.22
N ARG A 96 12.02 -1.39 -3.48
CA ARG A 96 13.21 -0.74 -4.05
C ARG A 96 13.47 0.63 -3.43
N GLY A 97 14.57 0.74 -2.69
CA GLY A 97 14.94 1.95 -1.95
C GLY A 97 14.16 2.14 -0.64
N GLY A 98 13.39 1.13 -0.25
CA GLY A 98 12.66 1.05 1.00
C GLY A 98 13.14 -0.10 1.88
N MET A 99 12.22 -0.75 2.59
CA MET A 99 12.50 -1.84 3.53
C MET A 99 11.43 -2.92 3.43
N THR A 100 11.86 -4.17 3.40
CA THR A 100 10.97 -5.34 3.53
C THR A 100 10.80 -5.71 5.00
N MET A 101 9.60 -6.15 5.34
CA MET A 101 9.23 -6.63 6.67
C MET A 101 8.55 -7.99 6.55
N GLU A 102 8.24 -8.62 7.66
CA GLU A 102 7.55 -9.91 7.70
C GLU A 102 6.10 -9.81 7.21
N CYS A 103 5.51 -10.96 6.88
CA CYS A 103 4.08 -11.11 6.56
C CYS A 103 3.58 -10.25 5.39
N GLY A 104 4.39 -10.06 4.34
CA GLY A 104 3.99 -9.31 3.17
C GLY A 104 4.06 -7.80 3.32
N TRP A 105 4.63 -7.28 4.40
CA TRP A 105 4.77 -5.87 4.63
C TRP A 105 6.01 -5.28 3.95
N VAL A 106 5.83 -4.11 3.34
CA VAL A 106 6.88 -3.29 2.73
C VAL A 106 6.71 -1.85 3.18
N ARG A 107 7.80 -1.19 3.54
CA ARG A 107 7.85 0.27 3.61
C ARG A 107 8.57 0.76 2.37
N ASP A 108 7.92 1.60 1.58
CA ASP A 108 8.52 2.13 0.37
C ASP A 108 9.53 3.24 0.65
N ARG A 109 10.16 3.76 -0.41
CA ARG A 109 11.20 4.80 -0.33
C ARG A 109 10.70 6.14 0.24
N TRP A 110 9.40 6.38 0.24
CA TRP A 110 8.77 7.58 0.82
C TRP A 110 8.22 7.33 2.23
N GLY A 111 8.37 6.11 2.74
CA GLY A 111 7.97 5.72 4.09
C GLY A 111 6.55 5.17 4.20
N VAL A 112 5.78 5.08 3.12
CA VAL A 112 4.44 4.50 3.13
C VAL A 112 4.53 2.99 3.34
N ASN A 113 3.70 2.47 4.23
CA ASN A 113 3.64 1.04 4.52
C ASN A 113 2.59 0.36 3.65
N TRP A 114 2.96 -0.76 3.06
CA TRP A 114 2.15 -1.59 2.18
C TRP A 114 2.03 -2.99 2.74
N GLN A 115 0.88 -3.63 2.49
CA GLN A 115 0.69 -5.06 2.65
C GLN A 115 0.36 -5.63 1.28
N ILE A 116 1.20 -6.55 0.79
CA ILE A 116 1.05 -7.16 -0.53
C ILE A 116 0.55 -8.58 -0.33
N ILE A 117 -0.72 -8.80 -0.65
CA ILE A 117 -1.49 -9.98 -0.26
C ILE A 117 -1.75 -10.86 -1.50
N PRO A 118 -1.39 -12.15 -1.47
CA PRO A 118 -1.76 -13.06 -2.55
C PRO A 118 -3.27 -13.33 -2.60
N PRO A 119 -3.80 -13.70 -3.79
CA PRO A 119 -5.23 -13.88 -3.98
C PRO A 119 -5.82 -14.94 -3.03
N GLY A 120 -6.98 -14.61 -2.46
CA GLY A 120 -7.75 -15.50 -1.59
C GLY A 120 -7.12 -15.77 -0.22
N MET A 121 -6.00 -15.14 0.14
CA MET A 121 -5.38 -15.35 1.46
C MET A 121 -6.31 -14.90 2.59
N LEU A 122 -6.98 -13.77 2.44
CA LEU A 122 -7.88 -13.25 3.47
C LEU A 122 -9.05 -14.21 3.74
N ASP A 123 -9.56 -14.87 2.70
CA ASP A 123 -10.62 -15.89 2.84
C ASP A 123 -10.12 -17.11 3.62
N LEU A 124 -8.87 -17.53 3.41
CA LEU A 124 -8.27 -18.61 4.19
C LEU A 124 -8.15 -18.25 5.65
N MET A 125 -7.72 -17.02 5.96
CA MET A 125 -7.62 -16.53 7.34
C MET A 125 -8.99 -16.42 8.02
N ALA A 126 -10.04 -16.11 7.26
CA ALA A 126 -11.42 -15.96 7.75
C ALA A 126 -12.23 -17.27 7.72
N ALA A 127 -11.66 -18.39 7.26
CA ALA A 127 -12.38 -19.64 7.08
C ALA A 127 -13.00 -20.16 8.40
N ARG A 128 -14.15 -20.84 8.31
CA ARG A 128 -14.84 -21.42 9.46
C ARG A 128 -14.04 -22.56 10.10
N ASP A 129 -13.28 -23.31 9.32
CA ASP A 129 -12.30 -24.27 9.83
C ASP A 129 -11.14 -23.52 10.48
N ARG A 130 -11.25 -23.33 11.78
CA ARG A 130 -10.28 -22.56 12.58
C ARG A 130 -8.92 -23.26 12.70
N GLU A 131 -8.88 -24.58 12.59
CA GLU A 131 -7.65 -25.33 12.61
C GLU A 131 -6.87 -25.16 11.30
N ALA A 132 -7.55 -25.30 10.17
CA ALA A 132 -6.97 -25.02 8.85
C ALA A 132 -6.52 -23.56 8.72
N ALA A 133 -7.35 -22.61 9.15
CA ALA A 133 -6.99 -21.19 9.17
C ALA A 133 -5.75 -20.93 10.06
N GLY A 134 -5.65 -21.61 11.19
CA GLY A 134 -4.49 -21.54 12.09
C GLY A 134 -3.20 -22.03 11.42
N ARG A 135 -3.25 -23.15 10.66
CA ARG A 135 -2.09 -23.63 9.90
C ARG A 135 -1.65 -22.64 8.82
N ALA A 136 -2.61 -22.06 8.08
CA ALA A 136 -2.31 -21.04 7.10
C ALA A 136 -1.67 -19.79 7.72
N ALA A 137 -2.21 -19.32 8.84
CA ALA A 137 -1.65 -18.19 9.58
C ALA A 137 -0.25 -18.46 10.08
N ALA A 138 0.01 -19.66 10.63
CA ALA A 138 1.33 -20.06 11.08
C ALA A 138 2.35 -20.07 9.93
N ALA A 139 1.96 -20.56 8.74
CA ALA A 139 2.81 -20.51 7.55
C ALA A 139 3.10 -19.07 7.13
N MET A 140 2.08 -18.21 7.05
CA MET A 140 2.22 -16.79 6.70
C MET A 140 3.21 -16.07 7.62
N LEU A 141 3.14 -16.31 8.93
CA LEU A 141 4.00 -15.68 9.94
C LEU A 141 5.49 -16.00 9.78
N THR A 142 5.84 -17.03 9.02
CA THR A 142 7.25 -17.39 8.74
C THR A 142 7.78 -16.74 7.46
N MET A 143 6.94 -16.02 6.73
CA MET A 143 7.29 -15.46 5.41
C MET A 143 7.60 -13.96 5.51
N THR A 144 8.53 -13.53 4.69
CA THR A 144 8.75 -12.09 4.41
C THR A 144 7.88 -11.70 3.21
N ARG A 145 8.20 -12.18 2.01
CA ARG A 145 7.29 -12.12 0.87
C ARG A 145 6.33 -13.31 0.93
N LEU A 146 5.05 -13.06 0.73
CA LEU A 146 4.03 -14.08 0.82
C LEU A 146 4.02 -15.01 -0.41
N ASP A 147 3.95 -16.31 -0.17
CA ASP A 147 3.72 -17.37 -1.15
C ASP A 147 2.32 -17.95 -0.94
N GLY A 148 1.38 -17.55 -1.80
CA GLY A 148 -0.01 -17.96 -1.72
C GLY A 148 -0.20 -19.48 -1.85
N ALA A 149 0.62 -20.14 -2.68
CA ALA A 149 0.55 -21.59 -2.83
C ALA A 149 1.02 -22.32 -1.56
N ALA A 150 2.07 -21.84 -0.90
CA ALA A 150 2.54 -22.42 0.36
C ALA A 150 1.53 -22.20 1.49
N ILE A 151 0.90 -21.02 1.56
CA ILE A 151 -0.18 -20.74 2.52
C ILE A 151 -1.37 -21.66 2.28
N ARG A 152 -1.76 -21.89 1.02
CA ARG A 152 -2.84 -22.82 0.66
C ARG A 152 -2.51 -24.25 1.06
N ARG A 153 -1.32 -24.76 0.75
CA ARG A 153 -0.89 -26.10 1.17
C ARG A 153 -0.96 -26.26 2.70
N ALA A 154 -0.50 -25.28 3.44
CA ALA A 154 -0.58 -25.32 4.91
C ALA A 154 -2.05 -25.35 5.39
N PHE A 155 -2.94 -24.58 4.77
CA PHE A 155 -4.38 -24.64 5.04
C PHE A 155 -4.92 -26.06 4.85
N ASP A 156 -4.61 -26.67 3.69
CA ASP A 156 -5.09 -28.01 3.31
C ASP A 156 -4.42 -29.14 4.11
N GLY A 157 -3.38 -28.88 4.89
CA GLY A 157 -2.66 -29.87 5.69
C GLY A 157 -1.70 -30.74 4.89
N SER A 158 -1.17 -30.21 3.77
CA SER A 158 -0.28 -30.92 2.83
C SER A 158 1.09 -30.27 2.71
#